data_2830c277f0d6b2ec1d439a2f591f7a76
#
_entry.id   2830c277f0d6b2ec1d439a2f591f7a76
#
_cell.length_a   1.000
_cell.length_b   1.000
_cell.length_c   1.000
_cell.angle_alpha   90.00
_cell.angle_beta   90.00
_cell.angle_gamma   90.00
#
_symmetry.space_group_name_H-M   'P 1'
#
loop_
_entity.id
_entity.type
_entity.pdbx_description
1 polymer ?
#
loop_
_entity_poly.entity_id
_entity_poly.type
_entity_poly.pdbx_seq_one_letter_code
_entity_poly.pdbx_strand_id
1 'polypeptide(L)'
;MYSQILTEIQRKTRRGEVPRFVKQGRGLFGLSRWTTTGLARQIEQHNEQVRKELHKQLATMPPEEFEQLIGRLLGDLNFEKVAVTPISKDGGIDVRGTLVVGDVIHTRMAVQVKRWKKNVQRQEVQQLRGSLGAHEQGLIITSSDFSPAAREEAARSDATPVALMSGEQLVGLLVENGIGVRRTSHELIEMGEGEDAE
;
A
#
# COMPACT_ATOMS: atom_id res chain seq x y z
N MET A 1 -16.96 -22.63 23.85
CA MET A 1 -16.28 -21.34 23.61
C MET A 1 -17.19 -20.28 22.97
N TYR A 2 -17.86 -20.53 21.84
CA TYR A 2 -18.77 -19.58 21.15
C TYR A 2 -19.89 -19.03 22.05
N SER A 3 -20.60 -19.89 22.76
CA SER A 3 -21.70 -19.51 23.67
C SER A 3 -21.21 -18.65 24.85
N GLN A 4 -20.01 -18.88 25.35
CA GLN A 4 -19.44 -18.13 26.47
C GLN A 4 -19.12 -16.68 26.06
N ILE A 5 -18.62 -16.47 24.84
CA ILE A 5 -18.35 -15.13 24.30
C ILE A 5 -19.66 -14.33 24.13
N LEU A 6 -20.70 -14.95 23.59
CA LEU A 6 -22.01 -14.30 23.45
C LEU A 6 -22.64 -13.97 24.81
N THR A 7 -22.55 -14.88 25.78
CA THR A 7 -23.07 -14.65 27.13
C THR A 7 -22.30 -13.49 27.82
N GLU A 8 -20.99 -13.42 27.65
CA GLU A 8 -20.19 -12.29 28.19
C GLU A 8 -20.62 -10.97 27.58
N ILE A 9 -20.73 -10.90 26.26
CA ILE A 9 -21.18 -9.69 25.55
C ILE A 9 -22.52 -9.23 26.08
N GLN A 10 -23.50 -10.12 26.10
CA GLN A 10 -24.85 -9.78 26.56
C GLN A 10 -24.90 -9.33 28.02
N ARG A 11 -24.18 -10.04 28.92
CA ARG A 11 -24.13 -9.72 30.35
C ARG A 11 -23.52 -8.34 30.60
N LYS A 12 -22.38 -8.03 29.96
CA LYS A 12 -21.68 -6.75 30.15
C LYS A 12 -22.46 -5.58 29.53
N THR A 13 -22.99 -5.76 28.33
CA THR A 13 -23.84 -4.74 27.69
C THR A 13 -25.06 -4.39 28.55
N ARG A 14 -25.72 -5.37 29.17
CA ARG A 14 -26.85 -5.13 30.09
C ARG A 14 -26.47 -4.36 31.36
N ARG A 15 -25.20 -4.43 31.75
CA ARG A 15 -24.66 -3.71 32.94
C ARG A 15 -24.06 -2.35 32.60
N GLY A 16 -24.08 -1.95 31.32
CA GLY A 16 -23.41 -0.73 30.87
C GLY A 16 -21.87 -0.84 30.82
N GLU A 17 -21.33 -2.07 31.03
CA GLU A 17 -19.88 -2.32 30.98
C GLU A 17 -19.43 -2.59 29.53
N VAL A 18 -18.19 -2.25 29.21
CA VAL A 18 -17.59 -2.57 27.91
C VAL A 18 -17.25 -4.07 27.86
N PRO A 19 -17.84 -4.85 26.94
CA PRO A 19 -17.50 -6.27 26.80
C PRO A 19 -16.07 -6.43 26.30
N ARG A 20 -15.38 -7.51 26.68
CA ARG A 20 -14.05 -7.84 26.14
C ARG A 20 -14.09 -8.20 24.67
N PHE A 21 -15.20 -8.72 24.19
CA PHE A 21 -15.41 -9.17 22.82
C PHE A 21 -16.53 -8.39 22.15
N VAL A 22 -16.40 -8.14 20.86
CA VAL A 22 -17.44 -7.58 19.99
C VAL A 22 -17.67 -8.50 18.80
N LYS A 23 -18.91 -8.57 18.33
CA LYS A 23 -19.26 -9.33 17.14
C LYS A 23 -18.95 -8.50 15.91
N GLN A 24 -18.09 -8.98 15.02
CA GLN A 24 -17.69 -8.31 13.78
C GLN A 24 -18.41 -8.85 12.54
N GLY A 25 -19.10 -9.99 12.65
CA GLY A 25 -19.83 -10.61 11.56
C GLY A 25 -20.46 -11.94 11.96
N ARG A 26 -20.96 -12.72 10.99
CA ARG A 26 -21.46 -14.08 11.25
C ARG A 26 -20.32 -14.98 11.71
N GLY A 27 -20.33 -15.35 13.00
CA GLY A 27 -19.31 -16.23 13.60
C GLY A 27 -17.95 -15.59 13.89
N LEU A 28 -17.76 -14.29 13.58
CA LEU A 28 -16.52 -13.54 13.82
C LEU A 28 -16.65 -12.66 15.06
N PHE A 29 -15.68 -12.78 15.98
CA PHE A 29 -15.56 -11.95 17.17
C PHE A 29 -14.16 -11.35 17.23
N GLY A 30 -14.08 -10.08 17.60
CA GLY A 30 -12.83 -9.37 17.89
C GLY A 30 -12.77 -8.96 19.36
N LEU A 31 -11.60 -8.61 19.85
CA LEU A 31 -11.46 -7.96 21.15
C LEU A 31 -11.96 -6.52 21.04
N SER A 32 -12.72 -6.04 22.04
CA SER A 32 -13.23 -4.66 22.04
C SER A 32 -12.13 -3.63 21.93
N ARG A 33 -10.96 -3.89 22.51
CA ARG A 33 -9.77 -3.03 22.39
C ARG A 33 -9.22 -2.93 20.95
N TRP A 34 -9.64 -3.81 20.03
CA TRP A 34 -9.27 -3.76 18.61
C TRP A 34 -10.33 -3.08 17.75
N THR A 35 -11.50 -2.77 18.32
CA THR A 35 -12.53 -2.02 17.62
C THR A 35 -12.29 -0.54 17.86
N THR A 36 -11.96 0.15 16.80
CA THR A 36 -11.96 1.61 16.80
C THR A 36 -13.40 2.09 17.01
N THR A 37 -13.70 2.72 18.14
CA THR A 37 -15.00 3.30 18.45
C THR A 37 -14.95 4.82 18.29
N GLY A 38 -16.09 5.41 17.96
CA GLY A 38 -16.22 6.87 17.94
C GLY A 38 -15.31 7.56 16.92
N LEU A 39 -14.51 8.52 17.38
CA LEU A 39 -13.67 9.38 16.54
C LEU A 39 -12.63 8.61 15.74
N ALA A 40 -11.97 7.62 16.32
CA ALA A 40 -10.97 6.81 15.63
C ALA A 40 -11.55 6.08 14.40
N ARG A 41 -12.79 5.60 14.50
CA ARG A 41 -13.50 5.00 13.36
C ARG A 41 -13.83 6.03 12.28
N GLN A 42 -14.23 7.23 12.67
CA GLN A 42 -14.50 8.31 11.71
C GLN A 42 -13.23 8.71 10.97
N ILE A 43 -12.10 8.84 11.68
CA ILE A 43 -10.78 9.11 11.09
C ILE A 43 -10.41 8.01 10.08
N GLU A 44 -10.54 6.74 10.44
CA GLU A 44 -10.22 5.63 9.52
C GLU A 44 -11.13 5.63 8.28
N GLN A 45 -12.42 5.87 8.44
CA GLN A 45 -13.35 5.99 7.30
C GLN A 45 -12.99 7.16 6.39
N HIS A 46 -12.62 8.30 6.96
CA HIS A 46 -12.16 9.46 6.21
C HIS A 46 -10.85 9.14 5.45
N ASN A 47 -9.87 8.56 6.13
CA ASN A 47 -8.60 8.18 5.54
C ASN A 47 -8.77 7.18 4.40
N GLU A 48 -9.67 6.22 4.55
CA GLU A 48 -10.01 5.26 3.50
C GLU A 48 -10.65 5.94 2.28
N GLN A 49 -11.51 6.95 2.51
CA GLN A 49 -12.08 7.74 1.42
C GLN A 49 -11.01 8.55 0.68
N VAL A 50 -10.06 9.15 1.41
CA VAL A 50 -8.93 9.87 0.82
C VAL A 50 -8.05 8.93 -0.03
N ARG A 51 -7.74 7.72 0.47
CA ARG A 51 -7.00 6.70 -0.30
C ARG A 51 -7.73 6.34 -1.61
N LYS A 52 -9.04 6.14 -1.57
CA LYS A 52 -9.85 5.86 -2.76
C LYS A 52 -9.82 7.00 -3.76
N GLU A 53 -9.90 8.23 -3.28
CA GLU A 53 -9.84 9.40 -4.15
C GLU A 53 -8.46 9.57 -4.79
N LEU A 54 -7.38 9.40 -3.99
CA LEU A 54 -6.02 9.41 -4.51
C LEU A 54 -5.84 8.32 -5.59
N HIS A 55 -6.35 7.11 -5.35
CA HIS A 55 -6.30 6.03 -6.33
C HIS A 55 -7.01 6.40 -7.65
N LYS A 56 -8.18 7.05 -7.58
CA LYS A 56 -8.89 7.54 -8.79
C LYS A 56 -8.08 8.61 -9.53
N GLN A 57 -7.45 9.53 -8.80
CA GLN A 57 -6.59 10.55 -9.40
C GLN A 57 -5.42 9.92 -10.15
N LEU A 58 -4.74 8.94 -9.55
CA LEU A 58 -3.66 8.18 -10.21
C LEU A 58 -4.13 7.52 -11.51
N ALA A 59 -5.33 6.94 -11.53
CA ALA A 59 -5.88 6.27 -12.71
C ALA A 59 -6.22 7.23 -13.87
N THR A 60 -6.39 8.53 -13.60
CA THR A 60 -6.75 9.57 -14.56
C THR A 60 -5.64 10.59 -14.84
N MET A 61 -4.58 10.59 -14.05
CA MET A 61 -3.43 11.47 -14.19
C MET A 61 -2.78 11.33 -15.57
N PRO A 62 -2.26 12.39 -16.22
CA PRO A 62 -1.48 12.28 -17.44
C PRO A 62 -0.30 11.30 -17.28
N PRO A 63 0.07 10.52 -18.31
CA PRO A 63 1.16 9.54 -18.20
C PRO A 63 2.48 10.14 -17.72
N GLU A 64 2.88 11.26 -18.28
CA GLU A 64 4.12 11.97 -17.92
C GLU A 64 4.14 12.42 -16.45
N GLU A 65 3.01 12.93 -15.95
CA GLU A 65 2.89 13.33 -14.55
C GLU A 65 2.93 12.10 -13.63
N PHE A 66 2.34 10.98 -14.06
CA PHE A 66 2.38 9.73 -13.31
C PHE A 66 3.81 9.18 -13.21
N GLU A 67 4.58 9.20 -14.32
CA GLU A 67 5.99 8.78 -14.32
C GLU A 67 6.86 9.69 -13.43
N GLN A 68 6.64 11.00 -13.46
CA GLN A 68 7.33 11.95 -12.58
C GLN A 68 6.99 11.72 -11.11
N LEU A 69 5.72 11.44 -10.80
CA LEU A 69 5.27 11.10 -9.45
C LEU A 69 5.99 9.84 -8.95
N ILE A 70 6.08 8.81 -9.79
CA ILE A 70 6.80 7.58 -9.46
C ILE A 70 8.29 7.87 -9.26
N GLY A 71 8.91 8.68 -10.12
CA GLY A 71 10.31 9.08 -9.96
C GLY A 71 10.59 9.74 -8.60
N ARG A 72 9.70 10.62 -8.14
CA ARG A 72 9.78 11.23 -6.80
C ARG A 72 9.64 10.19 -5.70
N LEU A 73 8.61 9.35 -5.76
CA LEU A 73 8.38 8.30 -4.78
C LEU A 73 9.59 7.36 -4.66
N LEU A 74 10.18 6.96 -5.77
CA LEU A 74 11.37 6.11 -5.75
C LEU A 74 12.54 6.79 -5.03
N GLY A 75 12.73 8.11 -5.21
CA GLY A 75 13.71 8.89 -4.45
C GLY A 75 13.46 8.82 -2.94
N ASP A 76 12.22 8.96 -2.50
CA ASP A 76 11.84 8.85 -1.08
C ASP A 76 11.96 7.41 -0.54
N LEU A 77 11.99 6.41 -1.42
CA LEU A 77 12.19 4.99 -1.10
C LEU A 77 13.66 4.55 -1.18
N ASN A 78 14.61 5.46 -1.01
CA ASN A 78 16.06 5.21 -1.05
C ASN A 78 16.59 4.70 -2.41
N PHE A 79 15.95 5.10 -3.50
CA PHE A 79 16.53 4.93 -4.81
C PHE A 79 17.47 6.10 -5.12
N GLU A 80 18.71 5.79 -5.44
CA GLU A 80 19.68 6.75 -5.92
C GLU A 80 19.73 6.77 -7.45
N LYS A 81 20.23 7.88 -8.00
CA LYS A 81 20.47 8.07 -9.45
C LYS A 81 19.20 7.77 -10.27
N VAL A 82 18.05 8.16 -9.72
CA VAL A 82 16.74 7.99 -10.38
C VAL A 82 16.74 8.81 -11.67
N ALA A 83 16.60 8.14 -12.80
CA ALA A 83 16.51 8.75 -14.12
C ALA A 83 15.22 8.28 -14.81
N VAL A 84 14.35 9.24 -15.11
CA VAL A 84 13.18 8.99 -15.98
C VAL A 84 13.69 8.91 -17.42
N THR A 85 13.41 7.81 -18.08
CA THR A 85 13.90 7.53 -19.45
C THR A 85 12.94 8.17 -20.45
N PRO A 86 13.40 8.99 -21.41
CA PRO A 86 12.55 9.47 -22.49
C PRO A 86 11.96 8.32 -23.29
N ILE A 87 10.70 8.47 -23.75
CA ILE A 87 10.00 7.48 -24.55
C ILE A 87 10.84 7.11 -25.76
N SER A 88 11.67 6.10 -25.67
CA SER A 88 12.34 5.55 -26.85
C SER A 88 13.04 4.21 -26.56
N LYS A 89 12.82 3.25 -27.42
CA LYS A 89 13.65 2.05 -27.76
C LYS A 89 14.07 1.07 -26.64
N ASP A 90 13.80 1.34 -25.36
CA ASP A 90 14.36 0.56 -24.23
C ASP A 90 13.38 -0.53 -23.72
N GLY A 91 12.50 -1.04 -24.57
CA GLY A 91 11.58 -2.13 -24.19
C GLY A 91 10.53 -1.72 -23.14
N GLY A 92 10.22 -0.39 -23.02
CA GLY A 92 9.20 0.13 -22.13
C GLY A 92 9.66 0.33 -20.67
N ILE A 93 10.96 0.53 -20.46
CA ILE A 93 11.50 0.95 -19.16
C ILE A 93 11.36 2.46 -19.04
N ASP A 94 10.60 2.90 -18.03
CA ASP A 94 10.28 4.32 -17.84
C ASP A 94 11.22 5.00 -16.83
N VAL A 95 11.74 4.25 -15.86
CA VAL A 95 12.65 4.75 -14.84
C VAL A 95 13.77 3.76 -14.57
N ARG A 96 14.99 4.25 -14.41
CA ARG A 96 16.13 3.50 -13.88
C ARG A 96 16.64 4.14 -12.60
N GLY A 97 17.14 3.32 -11.68
CA GLY A 97 17.73 3.78 -10.44
C GLY A 97 18.46 2.66 -9.71
N THR A 98 19.12 2.99 -8.62
CA THR A 98 19.78 2.02 -7.75
C THR A 98 19.10 2.02 -6.40
N LEU A 99 18.46 0.93 -6.03
CA LEU A 99 17.90 0.74 -4.69
C LEU A 99 19.06 0.51 -3.72
N VAL A 100 19.12 1.33 -2.66
CA VAL A 100 20.15 1.25 -1.61
C VAL A 100 19.50 0.81 -0.30
N VAL A 101 20.02 -0.25 0.29
CA VAL A 101 19.53 -0.76 1.58
C VAL A 101 20.68 -0.75 2.59
N GLY A 102 20.53 0.09 3.62
CA GLY A 102 21.48 0.20 4.73
C GLY A 102 22.90 0.60 4.30
N ASP A 103 23.04 1.36 3.20
CA ASP A 103 24.31 1.80 2.59
C ASP A 103 25.26 0.65 2.18
N VAL A 104 24.77 -0.58 2.18
CA VAL A 104 25.57 -1.80 1.91
C VAL A 104 25.13 -2.51 0.64
N ILE A 105 23.81 -2.63 0.42
CA ILE A 105 23.27 -3.36 -0.72
C ILE A 105 22.83 -2.34 -1.79
N HIS A 106 23.43 -2.45 -2.97
CA HIS A 106 23.11 -1.63 -4.12
C HIS A 106 22.56 -2.51 -5.24
N THR A 107 21.26 -2.37 -5.55
CA THR A 107 20.60 -3.14 -6.60
C THR A 107 20.16 -2.22 -7.74
N ARG A 108 20.63 -2.49 -8.95
CA ARG A 108 20.18 -1.77 -10.14
C ARG A 108 18.74 -2.20 -10.47
N MET A 109 17.87 -1.23 -10.63
CA MET A 109 16.45 -1.45 -10.89
C MET A 109 16.05 -0.81 -12.21
N ALA A 110 15.35 -1.58 -13.03
CA ALA A 110 14.63 -1.10 -14.20
C ALA A 110 13.12 -1.11 -13.88
N VAL A 111 12.49 0.04 -13.93
CA VAL A 111 11.10 0.25 -13.50
C VAL A 111 10.25 0.53 -14.71
N GLN A 112 9.18 -0.24 -14.87
CA GLN A 112 8.13 0.00 -15.85
C GLN A 112 6.87 0.51 -15.15
N VAL A 113 6.30 1.59 -15.66
CA VAL A 113 5.14 2.28 -15.08
C VAL A 113 3.92 2.05 -15.98
N LYS A 114 2.84 1.50 -15.44
CA LYS A 114 1.62 1.18 -16.19
C LYS A 114 0.39 1.88 -15.58
N ARG A 115 0.05 3.05 -16.11
CA ARG A 115 -1.20 3.74 -15.76
C ARG A 115 -2.38 3.12 -16.48
N TRP A 116 -2.79 1.94 -16.06
CA TRP A 116 -3.84 1.16 -16.69
C TRP A 116 -5.08 1.00 -15.81
N LYS A 117 -6.25 0.83 -16.45
CA LYS A 117 -7.50 0.46 -15.78
C LYS A 117 -7.68 -1.06 -15.66
N LYS A 118 -7.00 -1.82 -16.51
CA LYS A 118 -7.04 -3.29 -16.54
C LYS A 118 -5.82 -3.84 -15.84
N ASN A 119 -5.96 -5.03 -15.27
CA ASN A 119 -4.84 -5.73 -14.64
C ASN A 119 -3.71 -5.98 -15.63
N VAL A 120 -2.49 -5.79 -15.17
CA VAL A 120 -1.26 -6.15 -15.88
C VAL A 120 -1.22 -7.67 -16.06
N GLN A 121 -0.91 -8.14 -17.26
CA GLN A 121 -0.92 -9.55 -17.61
C GLN A 121 0.49 -10.14 -17.55
N ARG A 122 0.59 -11.45 -17.70
CA ARG A 122 1.86 -12.22 -17.73
C ARG A 122 2.84 -11.66 -18.76
N GLN A 123 2.33 -11.29 -19.93
CA GLN A 123 3.13 -10.85 -21.06
C GLN A 123 3.98 -9.62 -20.74
N GLU A 124 3.44 -8.67 -19.97
CA GLU A 124 4.15 -7.45 -19.55
C GLU A 124 5.33 -7.78 -18.64
N VAL A 125 5.15 -8.77 -17.74
CA VAL A 125 6.24 -9.22 -16.86
C VAL A 125 7.37 -9.86 -17.68
N GLN A 126 7.02 -10.67 -18.69
CA GLN A 126 7.99 -11.28 -19.60
C GLN A 126 8.71 -10.25 -20.46
N GLN A 127 7.99 -9.24 -20.95
CA GLN A 127 8.58 -8.16 -21.74
C GLN A 127 9.59 -7.35 -20.91
N LEU A 128 9.21 -6.91 -19.71
CA LEU A 128 10.15 -6.22 -18.84
C LEU A 128 11.37 -7.08 -18.57
N ARG A 129 11.20 -8.35 -18.21
CA ARG A 129 12.31 -9.24 -17.94
C ARG A 129 13.25 -9.39 -19.14
N GLY A 130 12.72 -9.45 -20.36
CA GLY A 130 13.50 -9.49 -21.59
C GLY A 130 14.26 -8.20 -21.93
N SER A 131 13.88 -7.09 -21.31
CA SER A 131 14.49 -5.76 -21.51
C SER A 131 15.51 -5.42 -20.42
N LEU A 132 15.68 -6.27 -19.39
CA LEU A 132 16.64 -6.02 -18.31
C LEU A 132 18.07 -6.14 -18.81
N GLY A 133 18.88 -5.19 -18.40
CA GLY A 133 20.34 -5.26 -18.59
C GLY A 133 21.00 -6.25 -17.62
N ALA A 134 22.31 -6.45 -17.83
CA ALA A 134 23.10 -7.29 -16.94
C ALA A 134 23.05 -6.74 -15.50
N HIS A 135 22.71 -7.61 -14.54
CA HIS A 135 22.59 -7.29 -13.11
C HIS A 135 21.49 -6.27 -12.76
N GLU A 136 20.49 -6.06 -13.63
CA GLU A 136 19.28 -5.32 -13.30
C GLU A 136 18.20 -6.27 -12.78
N GLN A 137 17.39 -5.77 -11.84
CA GLN A 137 16.13 -6.36 -11.43
C GLN A 137 14.96 -5.52 -11.94
N GLY A 138 13.84 -6.15 -12.25
CA GLY A 138 12.66 -5.49 -12.74
C GLY A 138 11.71 -5.05 -11.62
N LEU A 139 11.02 -3.93 -11.83
CA LEU A 139 9.88 -3.51 -11.02
C LEU A 139 8.78 -3.01 -11.94
N ILE A 140 7.57 -3.56 -11.82
CA ILE A 140 6.39 -3.01 -12.49
C ILE A 140 5.53 -2.30 -11.44
N ILE A 141 5.24 -1.03 -11.70
CA ILE A 141 4.32 -0.22 -10.89
C ILE A 141 3.08 0.07 -11.74
N THR A 142 1.89 -0.19 -11.19
CA THR A 142 0.65 0.07 -11.90
C THR A 142 -0.36 0.82 -11.06
N SER A 143 -1.22 1.63 -11.71
CA SER A 143 -2.40 2.22 -11.08
C SER A 143 -3.57 1.22 -10.92
N SER A 144 -3.45 0.01 -11.46
CA SER A 144 -4.43 -1.06 -11.34
C SER A 144 -3.91 -2.22 -10.47
N ASP A 145 -4.12 -3.45 -10.88
CA ASP A 145 -3.62 -4.64 -10.20
C ASP A 145 -2.98 -5.61 -11.22
N PHE A 146 -2.54 -6.76 -10.76
CA PHE A 146 -1.91 -7.81 -11.55
C PHE A 146 -2.81 -9.03 -11.65
N SER A 147 -2.81 -9.68 -12.81
CA SER A 147 -3.47 -10.97 -12.96
C SER A 147 -2.74 -12.06 -12.16
N PRO A 148 -3.42 -13.17 -11.79
CA PRO A 148 -2.77 -14.30 -11.14
C PRO A 148 -1.56 -14.80 -11.95
N ALA A 149 -1.69 -14.93 -13.27
CA ALA A 149 -0.61 -15.36 -14.16
C ALA A 149 0.57 -14.38 -14.20
N ALA A 150 0.34 -13.05 -14.02
CA ALA A 150 1.43 -12.08 -13.89
C ALA A 150 2.19 -12.26 -12.57
N ARG A 151 1.48 -12.53 -11.48
CA ARG A 151 2.09 -12.78 -10.16
C ARG A 151 2.92 -14.08 -10.16
N GLU A 152 2.39 -15.15 -10.78
CA GLU A 152 3.12 -16.40 -10.96
C GLU A 152 4.39 -16.21 -11.81
N GLU A 153 4.29 -15.48 -12.92
CA GLU A 153 5.43 -15.18 -13.77
C GLU A 153 6.49 -14.37 -13.03
N ALA A 154 6.10 -13.35 -12.28
CA ALA A 154 7.02 -12.53 -11.51
C ALA A 154 7.78 -13.32 -10.43
N ALA A 155 7.10 -14.28 -9.79
CA ALA A 155 7.62 -15.11 -8.70
C ALA A 155 8.50 -16.30 -9.18
N ARG A 156 8.77 -16.45 -10.47
CA ARG A 156 9.60 -17.56 -11.00
C ARG A 156 11.00 -17.53 -10.41
N SER A 157 11.41 -18.64 -9.82
CA SER A 157 12.73 -18.82 -9.20
C SER A 157 13.88 -19.07 -10.19
N ASP A 158 13.54 -19.48 -11.42
CA ASP A 158 14.46 -19.79 -12.51
C ASP A 158 14.71 -18.61 -13.46
N ALA A 159 14.27 -17.41 -13.10
CA ALA A 159 14.35 -16.23 -13.93
C ALA A 159 14.73 -14.99 -13.11
N THR A 160 15.23 -13.94 -13.80
CA THR A 160 15.56 -12.66 -13.17
C THR A 160 14.36 -12.12 -12.39
N PRO A 161 14.52 -11.72 -11.12
CA PRO A 161 13.42 -11.23 -10.29
C PRO A 161 12.73 -10.02 -10.89
N VAL A 162 11.39 -10.02 -10.82
CA VAL A 162 10.54 -8.85 -11.15
C VAL A 162 9.61 -8.60 -9.98
N ALA A 163 9.77 -7.46 -9.33
CA ALA A 163 8.87 -7.00 -8.28
C ALA A 163 7.60 -6.39 -8.89
N LEU A 164 6.49 -6.49 -8.16
CA LEU A 164 5.20 -5.96 -8.59
C LEU A 164 4.64 -5.02 -7.51
N MET A 165 4.25 -3.82 -7.90
CA MET A 165 3.59 -2.83 -7.06
C MET A 165 2.23 -2.48 -7.64
N SER A 166 1.15 -2.91 -6.98
CA SER A 166 -0.23 -2.60 -7.37
C SER A 166 -0.61 -1.16 -7.03
N GLY A 167 -1.72 -0.67 -7.59
CA GLY A 167 -2.25 0.65 -7.30
C GLY A 167 -2.60 0.85 -5.83
N GLU A 168 -3.06 -0.19 -5.15
CA GLU A 168 -3.33 -0.15 -3.70
C GLU A 168 -2.03 0.03 -2.88
N GLN A 169 -0.99 -0.74 -3.20
CA GLN A 169 0.33 -0.61 -2.58
C GLN A 169 0.96 0.76 -2.88
N LEU A 170 0.84 1.23 -4.12
CA LEU A 170 1.31 2.56 -4.51
C LEU A 170 0.64 3.67 -3.69
N VAL A 171 -0.69 3.64 -3.54
CA VAL A 171 -1.42 4.60 -2.70
C VAL A 171 -0.95 4.54 -1.25
N GLY A 172 -0.71 3.34 -0.71
CA GLY A 172 -0.15 3.18 0.64
C GLY A 172 1.17 3.91 0.80
N LEU A 173 2.12 3.67 -0.10
CA LEU A 173 3.45 4.29 -0.07
C LEU A 173 3.39 5.81 -0.29
N LEU A 174 2.54 6.30 -1.18
CA LEU A 174 2.34 7.75 -1.38
C LEU A 174 1.82 8.41 -0.09
N VAL A 175 0.84 7.80 0.57
CA VAL A 175 0.31 8.30 1.85
C VAL A 175 1.37 8.25 2.94
N GLU A 176 2.16 7.19 3.04
CA GLU A 176 3.24 7.05 4.03
C GLU A 176 4.31 8.14 3.86
N ASN A 177 4.67 8.48 2.62
CA ASN A 177 5.67 9.50 2.29
C ASN A 177 5.07 10.92 2.15
N GLY A 178 3.76 11.10 2.42
CA GLY A 178 3.12 12.42 2.35
C GLY A 178 3.01 13.00 0.94
N ILE A 179 3.05 12.15 -0.09
CA ILE A 179 2.95 12.56 -1.49
C ILE A 179 1.47 12.58 -1.90
N GLY A 180 1.01 13.73 -2.39
CA GLY A 180 -0.39 13.93 -2.80
C GLY A 180 -1.40 14.01 -1.64
N VAL A 181 -0.94 13.95 -0.39
CA VAL A 181 -1.76 14.06 0.81
C VAL A 181 -1.11 14.97 1.85
N ARG A 182 -1.93 15.53 2.73
CA ARG A 182 -1.48 16.27 3.92
C ARG A 182 -1.97 15.54 5.17
N ARG A 183 -1.06 15.26 6.09
CA ARG A 183 -1.41 14.73 7.41
C ARG A 183 -1.63 15.87 8.39
N THR A 184 -2.69 15.76 9.19
CA THR A 184 -2.97 16.68 10.30
C THR A 184 -3.12 15.87 11.58
N SER A 185 -2.58 16.38 12.68
CA SER A 185 -2.81 15.83 14.03
C SER A 185 -3.79 16.73 14.76
N HIS A 186 -4.67 16.10 15.54
CA HIS A 186 -5.61 16.81 16.42
C HIS A 186 -5.44 16.28 17.84
N GLU A 187 -5.48 17.17 18.80
CA GLU A 187 -5.45 16.81 20.20
C GLU A 187 -6.84 16.32 20.62
N LEU A 188 -6.89 15.15 21.24
CA LEU A 188 -8.10 14.61 21.86
C LEU A 188 -7.96 14.76 23.37
N ILE A 189 -8.90 15.50 23.99
CA ILE A 189 -8.97 15.66 25.44
C ILE A 189 -10.02 14.69 25.96
N GLU A 190 -9.62 13.81 26.89
CA GLU A 190 -10.50 12.88 27.58
C GLU A 190 -10.45 13.15 29.07
N MET A 191 -11.53 12.81 29.78
CA MET A 191 -11.52 12.87 31.25
C MET A 191 -10.50 11.85 31.76
N GLY A 192 -9.58 12.29 32.60
CA GLY A 192 -8.68 11.39 33.32
C GLY A 192 -9.48 10.41 34.18
N GLU A 193 -9.07 9.15 34.24
CA GLU A 193 -9.56 8.26 35.30
C GLU A 193 -9.17 8.89 36.62
N GLY A 194 -10.17 9.23 37.43
CA GLY A 194 -9.91 9.80 38.76
C GLY A 194 -9.03 8.83 39.54
N GLU A 195 -7.91 9.31 40.07
CA GLU A 195 -7.24 8.66 41.17
C GLU A 195 -8.29 8.62 42.29
N ASP A 196 -8.93 7.46 42.45
CA ASP A 196 -9.78 7.21 43.59
C ASP A 196 -8.88 7.34 44.82
N ALA A 197 -9.19 8.36 45.58
CA ALA A 197 -8.58 8.67 46.87
C ALA A 197 -8.49 7.43 47.77
N GLU A 198 -7.32 7.28 48.40
CA GLU A 198 -7.10 6.44 49.56
C GLU A 198 -8.19 6.64 50.63
#